data_58db73d4b02184f2078f70fcbfe456b8
#
_entry.id   58db73d4b02184f2078f70fcbfe456b8
#
_cell.length_a   1.000
_cell.length_b   1.000
_cell.length_c   1.000
_cell.angle_alpha   90.00
_cell.angle_beta   90.00
_cell.angle_gamma   90.00
#
_symmetry.space_group_name_H-M   'P 1'
#
loop_
_entity.id
_entity.type
_entity.pdbx_description
1 polymer ?
#
loop_
_entity_poly.entity_id
_entity_poly.type
_entity_poly.pdbx_seq_one_letter_code
_entity_poly.pdbx_strand_id
1 'polypeptide(L)'
;MKKTKSIIKIIVSLFFISCNSDMELVNINTPTIQCGMCQKIIEKGLSKIEGISNPKVDLKTKVTSVSFNPEKIELASIEKKIADLGYQANEVEANQTAYVDLPACCKIGGMDKM
;
A
#
# COMPACT_ATOMS: atom_id res chain seq x y z
N MET A 1 18.81 -9.68 47.65
CA MET A 1 18.04 -8.43 47.50
C MET A 1 18.36 -7.68 46.26
N LYS A 2 19.61 -7.30 46.02
CA LYS A 2 20.01 -6.59 44.83
C LYS A 2 19.82 -7.40 43.57
N LYS A 3 19.96 -8.70 43.67
CA LYS A 3 19.82 -9.60 42.54
C LYS A 3 18.38 -9.69 42.05
N THR A 4 17.44 -9.54 42.94
CA THR A 4 16.02 -9.60 42.59
C THR A 4 15.60 -8.44 41.73
N LYS A 5 16.15 -7.27 41.99
CA LYS A 5 15.83 -6.07 41.19
C LYS A 5 16.35 -6.18 39.75
N SER A 6 17.53 -6.80 39.62
CA SER A 6 18.10 -6.99 38.27
C SER A 6 17.27 -7.95 37.43
N ILE A 7 16.75 -8.99 38.07
CA ILE A 7 15.92 -9.97 37.42
C ILE A 7 14.62 -9.32 36.90
N ILE A 8 14.04 -8.46 37.72
CA ILE A 8 12.81 -7.75 37.34
C ILE A 8 13.03 -6.87 36.11
N LYS A 9 14.18 -6.20 36.06
CA LYS A 9 14.50 -5.35 34.93
C LYS A 9 14.63 -6.16 33.64
N ILE A 10 15.22 -7.31 33.71
CA ILE A 10 15.38 -8.20 32.56
C ILE A 10 14.02 -8.64 32.04
N ILE A 11 13.12 -8.99 32.94
CA ILE A 11 11.77 -9.43 32.55
C ILE A 11 11.02 -8.31 31.84
N VAL A 12 11.15 -7.08 32.34
CA VAL A 12 10.50 -5.93 31.72
C VAL A 12 11.04 -5.69 30.30
N SER A 13 12.34 -5.85 30.12
CA SER A 13 12.94 -5.70 28.80
C SER A 13 12.39 -6.69 27.78
N LEU A 14 12.18 -7.92 28.22
CA LEU A 14 11.64 -8.95 27.33
C LEU A 14 10.22 -8.66 26.87
N PHE A 15 9.48 -7.91 27.65
CA PHE A 15 8.12 -7.55 27.30
C PHE A 15 8.03 -6.67 26.05
N PHE A 16 9.01 -5.84 25.84
CA PHE A 16 9.02 -4.94 24.69
C PHE A 16 9.26 -5.66 23.37
N ILE A 17 9.89 -6.81 23.42
CA ILE A 17 10.22 -7.56 22.21
C ILE A 17 9.01 -8.26 21.62
N SER A 18 8.00 -8.54 22.42
CA SER A 18 6.83 -9.29 21.97
C SER A 18 5.76 -8.44 21.31
N CYS A 19 5.95 -7.12 21.19
CA CYS A 19 4.94 -6.22 20.65
C CYS A 19 5.25 -5.79 19.22
N ASN A 20 5.69 -6.71 18.39
CA ASN A 20 6.26 -6.34 17.10
C ASN A 20 5.48 -6.75 15.86
N SER A 21 4.21 -6.90 15.92
CA SER A 21 3.46 -7.28 14.75
C SER A 21 2.69 -6.09 14.17
N ASP A 22 3.30 -4.92 14.18
CA ASP A 22 2.59 -3.72 13.80
C ASP A 22 2.56 -3.52 12.30
N MET A 23 1.36 -3.28 11.80
CA MET A 23 1.15 -2.85 10.45
C MET A 23 1.39 -1.34 10.35
N GLU A 24 2.01 -0.91 9.28
CA GLU A 24 2.19 0.51 9.01
C GLU A 24 1.17 0.99 8.01
N LEU A 25 0.60 2.16 8.28
CA LEU A 25 -0.33 2.79 7.36
C LEU A 25 0.42 3.79 6.49
N VAL A 26 0.25 3.71 5.19
CA VAL A 26 0.87 4.62 4.25
C VAL A 26 -0.16 5.15 3.26
N ASN A 27 0.01 6.40 2.88
CA ASN A 27 -0.79 7.04 1.84
C ASN A 27 0.07 7.20 0.60
N ILE A 28 -0.37 6.62 -0.50
CA ILE A 28 0.35 6.65 -1.76
C ILE A 28 -0.42 7.52 -2.74
N ASN A 29 0.24 8.50 -3.33
CA ASN A 29 -0.38 9.32 -4.35
C ASN A 29 -0.55 8.51 -5.63
N THR A 30 -1.79 8.39 -6.08
CA THR A 30 -2.12 7.67 -7.30
C THR A 30 -2.90 8.61 -8.23
N PRO A 31 -2.23 9.64 -8.76
CA PRO A 31 -2.91 10.74 -9.45
C PRO A 31 -3.56 10.35 -10.77
N THR A 32 -3.24 9.21 -11.33
CA THR A 32 -3.79 8.80 -12.62
C THR A 32 -5.08 8.01 -12.51
N ILE A 33 -5.59 7.73 -11.31
CA ILE A 33 -6.88 7.06 -11.18
C ILE A 33 -7.99 8.00 -11.65
N GLN A 34 -9.04 7.43 -12.26
CA GLN A 34 -10.10 8.24 -12.86
C GLN A 34 -11.49 7.94 -12.33
N CYS A 35 -11.79 6.69 -11.98
CA CYS A 35 -13.16 6.31 -11.63
C CYS A 35 -13.18 5.09 -10.71
N GLY A 36 -14.40 4.66 -10.34
CA GLY A 36 -14.56 3.50 -9.46
C GLY A 36 -14.00 2.20 -10.00
N MET A 37 -13.87 2.07 -11.31
CA MET A 37 -13.22 0.91 -11.90
C MET A 37 -11.76 0.85 -11.51
N CYS A 38 -11.07 1.99 -11.55
CA CYS A 38 -9.67 2.09 -11.14
C CYS A 38 -9.53 1.73 -9.67
N GLN A 39 -10.44 2.22 -8.84
CA GLN A 39 -10.48 1.90 -7.43
C GLN A 39 -10.52 0.39 -7.21
N LYS A 40 -11.42 -0.29 -7.91
CA LYS A 40 -11.56 -1.73 -7.77
C LYS A 40 -10.32 -2.48 -8.25
N ILE A 41 -9.71 -2.05 -9.33
CA ILE A 41 -8.52 -2.69 -9.86
C ILE A 41 -7.38 -2.62 -8.86
N ILE A 42 -7.15 -1.44 -8.28
CA ILE A 42 -6.08 -1.26 -7.31
C ILE A 42 -6.36 -2.02 -6.02
N GLU A 43 -7.56 -1.86 -5.46
CA GLU A 43 -7.91 -2.50 -4.21
C GLU A 43 -7.85 -4.02 -4.33
N LYS A 44 -8.38 -4.56 -5.41
CA LYS A 44 -8.35 -5.99 -5.64
C LYS A 44 -6.94 -6.50 -5.88
N GLY A 45 -6.16 -5.78 -6.67
CA GLY A 45 -4.78 -6.16 -6.95
C GLY A 45 -3.91 -6.17 -5.71
N LEU A 46 -4.04 -5.15 -4.87
CA LEU A 46 -3.25 -5.05 -3.65
C LEU A 46 -3.70 -6.06 -2.59
N SER A 47 -4.99 -6.36 -2.52
CA SER A 47 -5.50 -7.28 -1.51
C SER A 47 -4.99 -8.71 -1.68
N LYS A 48 -4.47 -9.04 -2.85
CA LYS A 48 -3.90 -10.36 -3.13
C LYS A 48 -2.46 -10.50 -2.65
N ILE A 49 -1.84 -9.43 -2.22
CA ILE A 49 -0.43 -9.43 -1.87
C ILE A 49 -0.27 -9.72 -0.38
N GLU A 50 0.58 -10.70 -0.06
CA GLU A 50 0.87 -11.01 1.32
C GLU A 50 1.57 -9.83 1.99
N GLY A 51 1.12 -9.51 3.19
CA GLY A 51 1.66 -8.38 3.93
C GLY A 51 0.88 -7.09 3.77
N ILE A 52 -0.09 -7.06 2.86
CA ILE A 52 -0.95 -5.89 2.66
C ILE A 52 -2.33 -6.15 3.22
N SER A 53 -2.88 -5.14 3.89
CA SER A 53 -4.19 -5.21 4.51
C SER A 53 -4.96 -3.91 4.24
N ASN A 54 -6.26 -4.04 4.01
CA ASN A 54 -7.18 -2.91 3.86
C ASN A 54 -6.74 -1.83 2.86
N PRO A 55 -6.43 -2.20 1.62
CA PRO A 55 -6.16 -1.18 0.61
C PRO A 55 -7.44 -0.40 0.30
N LYS A 56 -7.35 0.92 0.32
CA LYS A 56 -8.49 1.80 0.02
C LYS A 56 -8.05 2.93 -0.87
N VAL A 57 -8.79 3.13 -1.94
CA VAL A 57 -8.56 4.22 -2.88
C VAL A 57 -9.60 5.30 -2.68
N ASP A 58 -9.15 6.54 -2.50
CA ASP A 58 -10.03 7.70 -2.41
C ASP A 58 -10.03 8.40 -3.77
N LEU A 59 -11.20 8.40 -4.42
CA LEU A 59 -11.32 8.99 -5.75
C LEU A 59 -11.25 10.50 -5.74
N LYS A 60 -11.58 11.13 -4.62
CA LYS A 60 -11.55 12.60 -4.52
C LYS A 60 -10.13 13.13 -4.40
N THR A 61 -9.35 12.51 -3.54
CA THR A 61 -7.97 12.95 -3.30
C THR A 61 -6.98 12.23 -4.19
N LYS A 62 -7.41 11.13 -4.82
CA LYS A 62 -6.56 10.27 -5.64
C LYS A 62 -5.39 9.71 -4.84
N VAL A 63 -5.68 9.33 -3.60
CA VAL A 63 -4.72 8.74 -2.68
C VAL A 63 -5.15 7.32 -2.38
N THR A 64 -4.20 6.40 -2.43
CA THR A 64 -4.41 5.00 -2.05
C THR A 64 -3.80 4.79 -0.67
N SER A 65 -4.65 4.43 0.29
CA SER A 65 -4.21 4.15 1.66
C SER A 65 -4.06 2.66 1.84
N VAL A 66 -2.94 2.24 2.40
CA VAL A 66 -2.61 0.82 2.54
C VAL A 66 -1.99 0.59 3.90
N SER A 67 -2.42 -0.48 4.58
CA SER A 67 -1.71 -0.98 5.75
C SER A 67 -0.84 -2.14 5.29
N PHE A 68 0.41 -2.14 5.71
CA PHE A 68 1.33 -3.21 5.32
C PHE A 68 2.26 -3.60 6.44
N ASN A 69 2.74 -4.83 6.38
CA ASN A 69 3.71 -5.34 7.34
C ASN A 69 5.11 -5.11 6.75
N PRO A 70 5.91 -4.19 7.33
CA PRO A 70 7.23 -3.86 6.77
C PRO A 70 8.22 -5.02 6.82
N GLU A 71 7.94 -6.04 7.59
CA GLU A 71 8.78 -7.24 7.61
C GLU A 71 8.51 -8.14 6.41
N LYS A 72 7.35 -8.01 5.77
CA LYS A 72 6.97 -8.84 4.64
C LYS A 72 7.07 -8.13 3.31
N ILE A 73 6.85 -6.82 3.28
CA ILE A 73 6.85 -6.06 2.03
C ILE A 73 7.31 -4.63 2.31
N GLU A 74 8.00 -4.05 1.36
CA GLU A 74 8.47 -2.68 1.44
C GLU A 74 7.54 -1.74 0.67
N LEU A 75 7.57 -0.45 1.04
CA LEU A 75 6.80 0.56 0.33
C LEU A 75 7.13 0.59 -1.15
N ALA A 76 8.40 0.49 -1.50
CA ALA A 76 8.82 0.48 -2.91
C ALA A 76 8.18 -0.66 -3.69
N SER A 77 8.01 -1.82 -3.05
CA SER A 77 7.35 -2.96 -3.68
C SER A 77 5.86 -2.69 -3.89
N ILE A 78 5.22 -2.01 -2.96
CA ILE A 78 3.81 -1.64 -3.09
C ILE A 78 3.64 -0.65 -4.24
N GLU A 79 4.49 0.35 -4.32
CA GLU A 79 4.47 1.32 -5.41
C GLU A 79 4.64 0.63 -6.76
N LYS A 80 5.57 -0.31 -6.83
CA LYS A 80 5.80 -1.07 -8.06
C LYS A 80 4.58 -1.90 -8.44
N LYS A 81 3.91 -2.50 -7.46
CA LYS A 81 2.70 -3.27 -7.74
C LYS A 81 1.58 -2.40 -8.29
N ILE A 82 1.42 -1.21 -7.76
CA ILE A 82 0.44 -0.26 -8.30
C ILE A 82 0.82 0.14 -9.71
N ALA A 83 2.09 0.41 -9.94
CA ALA A 83 2.58 0.75 -11.28
C ALA A 83 2.34 -0.39 -12.27
N ASP A 84 2.53 -1.63 -11.83
CA ASP A 84 2.29 -2.81 -12.66
C ASP A 84 0.81 -2.99 -12.99
N LEU A 85 -0.08 -2.39 -12.21
CA LEU A 85 -1.50 -2.40 -12.52
C LEU A 85 -1.89 -1.31 -13.53
N GLY A 86 -0.97 -0.42 -13.86
CA GLY A 86 -1.21 0.62 -14.84
C GLY A 86 -1.43 2.02 -14.28
N TYR A 87 -1.09 2.24 -13.00
CA TYR A 87 -1.30 3.52 -12.33
C TYR A 87 -0.01 4.07 -11.76
N GLN A 88 0.12 5.39 -11.77
CA GLN A 88 1.26 6.02 -11.12
C GLN A 88 1.13 5.87 -9.61
N ALA A 89 2.24 5.59 -8.95
CA ALA A 89 2.30 5.47 -7.49
C ALA A 89 3.44 6.36 -6.99
N ASN A 90 3.10 7.48 -6.35
CA ASN A 90 4.07 8.49 -5.93
C ASN A 90 4.97 8.88 -7.12
N GLU A 91 6.27 8.68 -7.02
CA GLU A 91 7.21 9.00 -8.10
C GLU A 91 7.37 7.88 -9.13
N VAL A 92 6.77 6.72 -8.88
CA VAL A 92 6.89 5.57 -9.79
C VAL A 92 5.85 5.67 -10.90
N GLU A 93 6.31 5.74 -12.13
CA GLU A 93 5.42 5.85 -13.28
C GLU A 93 4.68 4.55 -13.54
N ALA A 94 3.48 4.65 -14.10
CA ALA A 94 2.70 3.49 -14.49
C ALA A 94 3.43 2.67 -15.54
N ASN A 95 3.32 1.36 -15.44
CA ASN A 95 3.81 0.47 -16.47
C ASN A 95 3.04 0.73 -17.74
N GLN A 96 3.74 1.05 -18.84
CA GLN A 96 3.09 1.47 -20.08
C GLN A 96 2.22 0.37 -20.71
N THR A 97 2.69 -0.86 -20.66
CA THR A 97 1.94 -1.98 -21.19
C THR A 97 0.64 -2.19 -20.42
N ALA A 98 0.72 -2.14 -19.11
CA ALA A 98 -0.47 -2.28 -18.27
C ALA A 98 -1.43 -1.11 -18.46
N TYR A 99 -0.90 0.11 -18.60
CA TYR A 99 -1.71 1.29 -18.81
C TYR A 99 -2.52 1.19 -20.11
N VAL A 100 -1.88 0.73 -21.16
CA VAL A 100 -2.55 0.58 -22.47
C VAL A 100 -3.71 -0.42 -22.37
N ASP A 101 -3.57 -1.42 -21.54
CA ASP A 101 -4.61 -2.46 -21.36
C ASP A 101 -5.76 -2.04 -20.45
N LEU A 102 -5.66 -0.89 -19.79
CA LEU A 102 -6.73 -0.41 -18.92
C LEU A 102 -7.99 -0.09 -19.70
N PRO A 103 -9.18 -0.23 -19.06
CA PRO A 103 -10.41 0.29 -19.67
C PRO A 103 -10.30 1.78 -19.97
N ALA A 104 -11.05 2.25 -20.97
CA ALA A 104 -11.01 3.65 -21.36
C ALA A 104 -11.24 4.61 -20.21
N CYS A 105 -12.16 4.27 -19.29
CA CYS A 105 -12.47 5.13 -18.15
C CYS A 105 -11.33 5.22 -17.15
N CYS A 106 -10.35 4.33 -17.22
CA CYS A 106 -9.19 4.34 -16.33
C CYS A 106 -7.98 5.04 -16.94
N LYS A 107 -8.09 5.48 -18.18
CA LYS A 107 -7.03 6.22 -18.85
C LYS A 107 -7.30 7.71 -18.75
N ILE A 108 -6.22 8.48 -18.58
CA ILE A 108 -6.34 9.93 -18.51
C ILE A 108 -6.94 10.44 -19.82
N GLY A 109 -8.06 11.15 -19.73
CA GLY A 109 -8.75 11.67 -20.89
C GLY A 109 -9.41 10.62 -21.77
N GLY A 110 -9.42 9.36 -21.33
CA GLY A 110 -9.99 8.29 -22.14
C GLY A 110 -11.47 8.43 -22.42
N MET A 111 -12.21 8.93 -21.45
CA MET A 111 -13.65 9.15 -21.60
C MET A 111 -13.96 10.32 -22.53
N ASP A 112 -13.07 11.29 -22.58
CA ASP A 112 -13.28 12.48 -23.40
C ASP A 112 -13.05 12.22 -24.88
N LYS A 113 -12.39 11.14 -25.21
CA LYS A 113 -12.09 10.80 -26.59
C LYS A 113 -13.17 9.95 -27.24
N MET A 114 -14.15 9.58 -26.49
CA MET A 114 -15.28 8.81 -26.99
C MET A 114 -16.41 9.73 -27.42
#